data_e3ec9b83f6139726938df2f1454a2bfc
#
_entry.id   e3ec9b83f6139726938df2f1454a2bfc
#
_cell.length_a   1.000
_cell.length_b   1.000
_cell.length_c   1.000
_cell.angle_alpha   90.00
_cell.angle_beta   90.00
_cell.angle_gamma   90.00
#
_symmetry.space_group_name_H-M   'P 1'
#
loop_
_entity.id
_entity.type
_entity.pdbx_description
1 polymer ?
#
loop_
_entity_poly.entity_id
_entity_poly.type
_entity_poly.pdbx_seq_one_letter_code
_entity_poly.pdbx_strand_id
1 'polypeptide(L)'
;ALSINGIPVVALELKNQLTGQDCTCAINQYKNDRSAKEFAFRLNHRFLVYFAVDLYEVWMTTQLADSNTRFLPFNQGSNGAGVAGGAGNPPNPEGYATSYLWEEVLQRDSLMDLIHRFISYVKEKEEVVRKGVHKSVTKEKIIFPRYHQYDVVRKIMADVRQNGVGKNYLIQHSAGSGKSNSIAWIAYRLASVHDSENNGLFNSVIVVTNRVVLDSQLQDTINSFEHKVGLVEAIDEKKNSRSLAEAINDNKRIIICTIQKFLFAKKDIEKFRGRKFAVIVDEAHQGQNGESAKSLRRSLIDIGVAIKEYAEENGMEEEEVDLTDEYINAVIGQGRHDNQSFFAFTATPKAQTLESFGTIVGTNQNGEPIKAPFHVYSMRQAIEEGYILDVLANYTTIKEAFRLIRVSEDNPELIEGKASRALFKYYKEHGYTIAQKTEMIMPNFLENCRYQIGGKGKAMVVADSRANAIRY
;
A
#
# COMPACT_ATOMS: atom_id res chain seq x y z
N ALA A 1 -30.33 -5.61 10.44
CA ALA A 1 -29.10 -5.90 11.18
C ALA A 1 -28.80 -7.39 11.15
N LEU A 2 -27.50 -7.74 11.15
CA LEU A 2 -27.05 -9.11 11.38
C LEU A 2 -26.59 -9.25 12.82
N SER A 3 -26.91 -10.39 13.43
CA SER A 3 -26.61 -10.65 14.83
C SER A 3 -25.88 -11.99 15.00
N ILE A 4 -24.98 -12.05 15.98
CA ILE A 4 -24.33 -13.28 16.43
C ILE A 4 -24.80 -13.56 17.85
N ASN A 5 -25.43 -14.71 18.07
CA ASN A 5 -26.01 -15.08 19.37
C ASN A 5 -26.90 -13.97 19.98
N GLY A 6 -27.69 -13.30 19.14
CA GLY A 6 -28.58 -12.21 19.55
C GLY A 6 -27.91 -10.83 19.71
N ILE A 7 -26.58 -10.73 19.58
CA ILE A 7 -25.85 -9.45 19.63
C ILE A 7 -25.75 -8.91 18.22
N PRO A 8 -26.32 -7.73 17.89
CA PRO A 8 -26.20 -7.14 16.56
C PRO A 8 -24.77 -6.65 16.33
N VAL A 9 -24.18 -7.07 15.20
CA VAL A 9 -22.78 -6.76 14.84
C VAL A 9 -22.64 -6.00 13.53
N VAL A 10 -23.60 -6.13 12.60
CA VAL A 10 -23.62 -5.43 11.31
C VAL A 10 -24.96 -4.71 11.15
N ALA A 11 -24.91 -3.43 10.85
CA ALA A 11 -26.08 -2.64 10.45
C ALA A 11 -26.10 -2.46 8.94
N LEU A 12 -27.27 -2.56 8.31
CA LEU A 12 -27.47 -2.32 6.88
C LEU A 12 -28.69 -1.41 6.69
N GLU A 13 -28.52 -0.33 5.95
CA GLU A 13 -29.59 0.47 5.36
C GLU A 13 -29.64 0.17 3.87
N LEU A 14 -30.72 -0.47 3.44
CA LEU A 14 -30.92 -0.93 2.07
C LEU A 14 -31.82 0.04 1.32
N LYS A 15 -31.45 0.43 0.13
CA LYS A 15 -32.19 1.33 -0.75
C LYS A 15 -32.39 0.71 -2.12
N ASN A 16 -33.43 1.15 -2.81
CA ASN A 16 -33.79 0.65 -4.13
C ASN A 16 -34.15 1.81 -5.04
N GLN A 17 -33.44 1.94 -6.15
CA GLN A 17 -33.65 2.99 -7.13
C GLN A 17 -35.06 2.95 -7.76
N LEU A 18 -35.71 1.79 -7.80
CA LEU A 18 -37.11 1.69 -8.24
C LEU A 18 -38.09 2.49 -7.34
N THR A 19 -37.68 2.78 -6.11
CA THR A 19 -38.43 3.64 -5.19
C THR A 19 -37.91 5.07 -5.14
N GLY A 20 -36.97 5.43 -6.03
CA GLY A 20 -36.32 6.75 -6.07
C GLY A 20 -35.30 6.97 -4.96
N GLN A 21 -34.79 5.91 -4.33
CA GLN A 21 -33.81 5.99 -3.25
C GLN A 21 -32.51 5.26 -3.63
N ASP A 22 -31.38 5.82 -3.21
CA ASP A 22 -30.03 5.35 -3.47
C ASP A 22 -29.17 5.28 -2.20
N CYS A 23 -27.88 4.94 -2.34
CA CYS A 23 -26.92 4.95 -1.25
C CYS A 23 -26.80 6.31 -0.55
N THR A 24 -26.99 7.42 -1.26
CA THR A 24 -26.95 8.78 -0.66
C THR A 24 -28.09 8.94 0.35
N CYS A 25 -29.26 8.41 0.03
CA CYS A 25 -30.40 8.39 0.97
C CYS A 25 -30.09 7.56 2.22
N ALA A 26 -29.45 6.39 2.06
CA ALA A 26 -29.03 5.55 3.19
C ALA A 26 -27.98 6.23 4.07
N ILE A 27 -26.97 6.87 3.45
CA ILE A 27 -25.94 7.64 4.15
C ILE A 27 -26.56 8.81 4.93
N ASN A 28 -27.49 9.54 4.32
CA ASN A 28 -28.19 10.65 4.97
C ASN A 28 -29.04 10.18 6.15
N GLN A 29 -29.66 9.01 6.03
CA GLN A 29 -30.41 8.42 7.13
C GLN A 29 -29.49 8.06 8.32
N TYR A 30 -28.31 7.50 8.08
CA TYR A 30 -27.32 7.30 9.14
C TYR A 30 -26.84 8.60 9.78
N LYS A 31 -26.69 9.67 9.00
CA LYS A 31 -26.19 10.96 9.49
C LYS A 31 -27.23 11.73 10.30
N ASN A 32 -28.50 11.62 9.93
CA ASN A 32 -29.57 12.49 10.46
C ASN A 32 -30.52 11.76 11.43
N ASP A 33 -30.80 10.46 11.18
CA ASP A 33 -31.84 9.71 11.88
C ASP A 33 -31.28 8.67 12.85
N ARG A 34 -29.95 8.47 12.89
CA ARG A 34 -29.27 7.51 13.76
C ARG A 34 -28.26 8.22 14.63
N SER A 35 -28.69 8.61 15.83
CA SER A 35 -27.80 9.37 16.72
C SER A 35 -26.65 8.51 17.26
N ALA A 36 -25.43 9.00 17.10
CA ALA A 36 -24.22 8.39 17.67
C ALA A 36 -24.24 8.34 19.22
N LYS A 37 -25.20 9.03 19.88
CA LYS A 37 -25.38 9.01 21.33
C LYS A 37 -26.23 7.83 21.81
N GLU A 38 -27.01 7.22 20.94
CA GLU A 38 -27.80 6.04 21.28
C GLU A 38 -26.89 4.85 21.56
N PHE A 39 -27.25 4.05 22.57
CA PHE A 39 -26.44 2.94 23.05
C PHE A 39 -26.01 1.97 21.94
N ALA A 40 -26.91 1.64 21.02
CA ALA A 40 -26.62 0.71 19.93
C ALA A 40 -25.62 1.24 18.91
N PHE A 41 -25.55 2.58 18.73
CA PHE A 41 -24.73 3.25 17.73
C PHE A 41 -23.43 3.83 18.26
N ARG A 42 -23.19 3.73 19.56
CA ARG A 42 -21.90 4.13 20.15
C ARG A 42 -20.78 3.21 19.68
N LEU A 43 -19.61 3.80 19.44
CA LEU A 43 -18.42 3.05 19.08
C LEU A 43 -18.14 1.93 20.09
N ASN A 44 -17.85 0.74 19.60
CA ASN A 44 -17.52 -0.46 20.38
C ASN A 44 -18.59 -0.92 21.39
N HIS A 45 -19.88 -0.63 21.11
CA HIS A 45 -20.99 -1.10 21.96
C HIS A 45 -21.76 -2.26 21.34
N ARG A 46 -22.19 -2.13 20.07
CA ARG A 46 -22.96 -3.15 19.35
C ARG A 46 -22.41 -3.37 17.94
N PHE A 47 -22.67 -2.44 17.03
CA PHE A 47 -22.30 -2.59 15.65
C PHE A 47 -20.79 -2.37 15.44
N LEU A 48 -20.15 -3.25 14.69
CA LEU A 48 -18.77 -3.16 14.27
C LEU A 48 -18.63 -2.40 12.95
N VAL A 49 -19.67 -2.46 12.12
CA VAL A 49 -19.73 -1.84 10.80
C VAL A 49 -21.16 -1.49 10.42
N TYR A 50 -21.32 -0.43 9.68
CA TYR A 50 -22.55 0.09 9.11
C TYR A 50 -22.41 0.13 7.59
N PHE A 51 -23.34 -0.47 6.87
CA PHE A 51 -23.39 -0.45 5.42
C PHE A 51 -24.59 0.34 4.91
N ALA A 52 -24.34 1.22 3.95
CA ALA A 52 -25.34 1.83 3.09
C ALA A 52 -25.28 1.14 1.73
N VAL A 53 -26.38 0.55 1.29
CA VAL A 53 -26.40 -0.36 0.14
C VAL A 53 -27.57 -0.02 -0.76
N ASP A 54 -27.31 0.04 -2.05
CA ASP A 54 -28.34 0.02 -3.09
C ASP A 54 -28.07 -1.07 -4.13
N LEU A 55 -28.69 -1.02 -5.30
CA LEU A 55 -28.52 -2.03 -6.34
C LEU A 55 -27.14 -2.03 -7.01
N TYR A 56 -26.42 -0.90 -6.94
CA TYR A 56 -25.18 -0.65 -7.65
C TYR A 56 -23.96 -0.44 -6.79
N GLU A 57 -24.14 0.13 -5.58
CA GLU A 57 -23.03 0.55 -4.71
C GLU A 57 -23.20 0.12 -3.25
N VAL A 58 -22.06 -0.07 -2.60
CA VAL A 58 -21.94 -0.32 -1.17
C VAL A 58 -20.98 0.70 -0.56
N TRP A 59 -21.46 1.36 0.50
CA TRP A 59 -20.66 2.28 1.31
C TRP A 59 -20.64 1.80 2.76
N MET A 60 -19.55 2.01 3.45
CA MET A 60 -19.38 1.53 4.82
C MET A 60 -18.75 2.58 5.75
N THR A 61 -19.07 2.47 7.02
CA THR A 61 -18.37 3.16 8.12
C THR A 61 -18.32 2.28 9.36
N THR A 62 -17.33 2.49 10.21
CA THR A 62 -17.21 1.80 11.51
C THR A 62 -17.64 2.68 12.68
N GLN A 63 -17.88 3.98 12.43
CA GLN A 63 -18.24 4.93 13.46
C GLN A 63 -19.23 5.96 12.93
N LEU A 64 -20.35 6.11 13.63
CA LEU A 64 -21.27 7.21 13.40
C LEU A 64 -20.80 8.44 14.20
N ALA A 65 -20.95 9.62 13.60
CA ALA A 65 -20.60 10.93 14.16
C ALA A 65 -21.63 11.98 13.71
N ASP A 66 -22.90 11.59 13.70
CA ASP A 66 -24.02 12.40 13.21
C ASP A 66 -23.70 12.95 11.80
N SER A 67 -23.90 14.24 11.53
CA SER A 67 -23.60 14.89 10.23
C SER A 67 -22.14 14.75 9.76
N ASN A 68 -21.20 14.52 10.68
CA ASN A 68 -19.78 14.37 10.38
C ASN A 68 -19.38 12.92 10.06
N THR A 69 -20.32 11.99 10.03
CA THR A 69 -20.06 10.60 9.68
C THR A 69 -19.46 10.50 8.29
N ARG A 70 -18.29 9.85 8.18
CA ARG A 70 -17.61 9.60 6.92
C ARG A 70 -17.85 8.17 6.47
N PHE A 71 -18.47 8.01 5.33
CA PHE A 71 -18.59 6.72 4.65
C PHE A 71 -17.47 6.53 3.64
N LEU A 72 -17.04 5.31 3.48
CA LEU A 72 -16.02 4.86 2.53
C LEU A 72 -16.65 3.88 1.55
N PRO A 73 -16.31 3.92 0.26
CA PRO A 73 -16.78 2.93 -0.70
C PRO A 73 -16.25 1.54 -0.33
N PHE A 74 -17.12 0.55 -0.50
CA PHE A 74 -16.82 -0.87 -0.27
C PHE A 74 -17.13 -1.67 -1.54
N ASN A 75 -16.66 -1.20 -2.69
CA ASN A 75 -16.96 -1.71 -4.01
C ASN A 75 -15.81 -2.56 -4.57
N GLN A 76 -16.13 -3.45 -5.50
CA GLN A 76 -15.18 -4.36 -6.14
C GLN A 76 -14.23 -3.66 -7.13
N GLY A 77 -14.69 -2.55 -7.70
CA GLY A 77 -14.12 -1.90 -8.88
C GLY A 77 -14.93 -2.24 -10.14
N SER A 78 -14.92 -1.33 -11.13
CA SER A 78 -15.77 -1.44 -12.34
C SER A 78 -15.56 -2.73 -13.15
N ASN A 79 -14.38 -3.34 -13.08
CA ASN A 79 -14.02 -4.56 -13.78
C ASN A 79 -13.98 -5.80 -12.87
N GLY A 80 -14.42 -5.66 -11.61
CA GLY A 80 -14.43 -6.73 -10.63
C GLY A 80 -13.21 -6.75 -9.72
N ALA A 81 -13.30 -7.60 -8.73
CA ALA A 81 -12.37 -7.69 -7.61
C ALA A 81 -10.93 -8.02 -8.04
N GLY A 82 -10.00 -7.14 -7.72
CA GLY A 82 -8.58 -7.35 -8.00
C GLY A 82 -8.18 -7.15 -9.47
N VAL A 83 -9.07 -6.63 -10.31
CA VAL A 83 -8.82 -6.33 -11.73
C VAL A 83 -8.70 -4.82 -11.93
N ALA A 84 -7.79 -4.39 -12.80
CA ALA A 84 -7.60 -2.97 -13.09
C ALA A 84 -8.90 -2.36 -13.67
N GLY A 85 -9.39 -1.27 -13.06
CA GLY A 85 -10.62 -0.60 -13.47
C GLY A 85 -10.82 0.73 -12.74
N GLY A 86 -12.01 1.29 -12.84
CA GLY A 86 -12.49 2.45 -12.08
C GLY A 86 -13.25 2.05 -10.82
N ALA A 87 -13.95 3.02 -10.21
CA ALA A 87 -14.83 2.81 -9.06
C ALA A 87 -16.11 2.02 -9.42
N GLY A 88 -16.89 1.66 -8.42
CA GLY A 88 -18.16 0.96 -8.55
C GLY A 88 -18.03 -0.55 -8.58
N ASN A 89 -19.03 -1.23 -9.11
CA ASN A 89 -19.11 -2.68 -9.22
C ASN A 89 -19.41 -3.08 -10.68
N PRO A 90 -18.95 -4.25 -11.14
CA PRO A 90 -19.33 -4.75 -12.46
C PRO A 90 -20.82 -5.10 -12.51
N PRO A 91 -21.46 -5.03 -13.68
CA PRO A 91 -22.80 -5.56 -13.85
C PRO A 91 -22.85 -7.05 -13.48
N ASN A 92 -23.87 -7.45 -12.74
CA ASN A 92 -24.12 -8.86 -12.45
C ASN A 92 -25.34 -9.33 -13.27
N PRO A 93 -25.15 -10.20 -14.29
CA PRO A 93 -26.25 -10.69 -15.13
C PRO A 93 -27.29 -11.52 -14.38
N GLU A 94 -26.89 -12.14 -13.27
CA GLU A 94 -27.73 -13.05 -12.49
C GLU A 94 -28.34 -12.41 -11.23
N GLY A 95 -28.03 -11.13 -10.96
CA GLY A 95 -28.48 -10.47 -9.75
C GLY A 95 -28.11 -8.98 -9.68
N TYR A 96 -27.94 -8.50 -8.46
CA TYR A 96 -27.52 -7.12 -8.23
C TYR A 96 -26.00 -6.99 -8.26
N ALA A 97 -25.49 -5.86 -8.73
CA ALA A 97 -24.05 -5.58 -8.71
C ALA A 97 -23.46 -5.62 -7.28
N THR A 98 -24.30 -5.47 -6.27
CA THR A 98 -23.94 -5.49 -4.86
C THR A 98 -24.15 -6.85 -4.17
N SER A 99 -24.54 -7.90 -4.90
CA SER A 99 -24.86 -9.22 -4.33
C SER A 99 -23.69 -9.87 -3.60
N TYR A 100 -22.45 -9.58 -4.01
CA TYR A 100 -21.23 -10.06 -3.34
C TYR A 100 -21.22 -9.74 -1.83
N LEU A 101 -21.92 -8.67 -1.40
CA LEU A 101 -21.94 -8.29 0.01
C LEU A 101 -22.58 -9.39 0.86
N TRP A 102 -23.71 -9.94 0.42
CA TRP A 102 -24.41 -11.01 1.19
C TRP A 102 -24.07 -12.41 0.71
N GLU A 103 -23.65 -12.58 -0.55
CA GLU A 103 -23.26 -13.88 -1.10
C GLU A 103 -21.86 -14.32 -0.70
N GLU A 104 -20.95 -13.35 -0.43
CA GLU A 104 -19.57 -13.63 -0.08
C GLU A 104 -19.16 -13.03 1.27
N VAL A 105 -19.26 -11.70 1.42
CA VAL A 105 -18.66 -10.97 2.54
C VAL A 105 -19.37 -11.25 3.86
N LEU A 106 -20.70 -11.25 3.86
CA LEU A 106 -21.54 -11.42 5.04
C LEU A 106 -22.06 -12.86 5.22
N GLN A 107 -21.57 -13.80 4.43
CA GLN A 107 -21.78 -15.21 4.69
C GLN A 107 -21.20 -15.58 6.05
N ARG A 108 -21.82 -16.56 6.73
CA ARG A 108 -21.50 -16.94 8.10
C ARG A 108 -19.99 -17.08 8.35
N ASP A 109 -19.32 -17.90 7.57
CA ASP A 109 -17.89 -18.19 7.77
C ASP A 109 -17.02 -16.98 7.43
N SER A 110 -17.37 -16.22 6.39
CA SER A 110 -16.69 -14.99 6.01
C SER A 110 -16.84 -13.89 7.06
N LEU A 111 -18.05 -13.72 7.62
CA LEU A 111 -18.30 -12.77 8.68
C LEU A 111 -17.55 -13.14 9.97
N MET A 112 -17.51 -14.42 10.31
CA MET A 112 -16.74 -14.90 11.47
C MET A 112 -15.23 -14.69 11.25
N ASP A 113 -14.74 -14.92 10.03
CA ASP A 113 -13.34 -14.64 9.66
C ASP A 113 -13.02 -13.14 9.71
N LEU A 114 -13.92 -12.28 9.25
CA LEU A 114 -13.80 -10.82 9.38
C LEU A 114 -13.66 -10.39 10.83
N ILE A 115 -14.56 -10.87 11.70
CA ILE A 115 -14.58 -10.51 13.12
C ILE A 115 -13.32 -11.03 13.83
N HIS A 116 -12.91 -12.26 13.55
CA HIS A 116 -11.79 -12.87 14.26
C HIS A 116 -10.42 -12.39 13.79
N ARG A 117 -10.26 -12.05 12.49
CA ARG A 117 -8.94 -11.91 11.89
C ARG A 117 -8.68 -10.60 11.13
N PHE A 118 -9.71 -9.78 10.90
CA PHE A 118 -9.56 -8.50 10.22
C PHE A 118 -9.89 -7.32 11.12
N ILE A 119 -10.99 -7.44 11.89
CA ILE A 119 -11.46 -6.32 12.70
C ILE A 119 -10.54 -6.14 13.91
N SER A 120 -10.10 -4.90 14.12
CA SER A 120 -9.28 -4.53 15.28
C SER A 120 -9.81 -3.25 15.90
N TYR A 121 -9.85 -3.23 17.24
CA TYR A 121 -10.14 -2.04 18.01
C TYR A 121 -8.84 -1.39 18.47
N VAL A 122 -8.59 -0.17 18.02
CA VAL A 122 -7.32 0.52 18.21
C VAL A 122 -7.53 1.81 19.00
N LYS A 123 -6.62 2.08 19.94
CA LYS A 123 -6.54 3.33 20.69
C LYS A 123 -5.26 4.06 20.30
N GLU A 124 -5.40 5.20 19.63
CA GLU A 124 -4.28 6.05 19.24
C GLU A 124 -4.22 7.30 20.13
N LYS A 125 -3.02 7.64 20.59
CA LYS A 125 -2.78 8.91 21.28
C LYS A 125 -2.43 9.96 20.22
N GLU A 126 -3.25 10.99 20.12
CA GLU A 126 -3.01 12.13 19.25
C GLU A 126 -2.73 13.39 20.08
N GLU A 127 -1.64 14.07 19.76
CA GLU A 127 -1.38 15.37 20.36
C GLU A 127 -2.20 16.45 19.64
N VAL A 128 -3.14 17.04 20.35
CA VAL A 128 -3.97 18.13 19.84
C VAL A 128 -3.57 19.43 20.51
N VAL A 129 -3.19 20.42 19.70
CA VAL A 129 -2.92 21.77 20.21
C VAL A 129 -4.24 22.54 20.28
N ARG A 130 -4.77 22.77 21.48
CA ARG A 130 -5.91 23.65 21.72
C ARG A 130 -5.49 24.90 22.48
N LYS A 131 -5.67 26.07 21.88
CA LYS A 131 -5.31 27.38 22.48
C LYS A 131 -3.85 27.45 22.97
N GLY A 132 -2.91 26.89 22.17
CA GLY A 132 -1.49 26.87 22.54
C GLY A 132 -1.08 25.83 23.58
N VAL A 133 -2.01 25.01 24.09
CA VAL A 133 -1.70 23.93 25.04
C VAL A 133 -1.73 22.58 24.31
N HIS A 134 -0.64 21.84 24.40
CA HIS A 134 -0.54 20.47 23.93
C HIS A 134 -1.36 19.55 24.86
N LYS A 135 -2.36 18.88 24.32
CA LYS A 135 -3.11 17.86 25.06
C LYS A 135 -3.06 16.56 24.28
N SER A 136 -2.69 15.50 24.97
CA SER A 136 -2.83 14.14 24.43
C SER A 136 -4.29 13.71 24.53
N VAL A 137 -4.90 13.41 23.39
CA VAL A 137 -6.28 12.89 23.31
C VAL A 137 -6.20 11.47 22.78
N THR A 138 -6.84 10.54 23.48
CA THR A 138 -6.97 9.16 22.97
C THR A 138 -8.12 9.10 22.00
N LYS A 139 -7.83 8.75 20.74
CA LYS A 139 -8.82 8.41 19.72
C LYS A 139 -9.00 6.91 19.67
N GLU A 140 -10.25 6.50 19.69
CA GLU A 140 -10.64 5.11 19.56
C GLU A 140 -11.23 4.89 18.19
N LYS A 141 -10.85 3.81 17.51
CA LYS A 141 -11.38 3.45 16.20
C LYS A 141 -11.48 1.94 16.04
N ILE A 142 -12.45 1.49 15.26
CA ILE A 142 -12.52 0.12 14.76
C ILE A 142 -11.94 0.13 13.34
N ILE A 143 -10.94 -0.69 13.10
CA ILE A 143 -10.40 -0.94 11.77
C ILE A 143 -11.21 -2.06 11.15
N PHE A 144 -11.75 -1.80 9.96
CA PHE A 144 -12.45 -2.75 9.11
C PHE A 144 -11.82 -2.69 7.72
N PRO A 145 -11.58 -3.82 7.03
CA PRO A 145 -10.93 -3.80 5.72
C PRO A 145 -11.83 -3.13 4.68
N ARG A 146 -11.24 -2.38 3.75
CA ARG A 146 -11.91 -2.02 2.50
C ARG A 146 -12.01 -3.25 1.61
N TYR A 147 -12.91 -3.24 0.63
CA TYR A 147 -13.17 -4.43 -0.17
C TYR A 147 -11.91 -5.02 -0.81
N HIS A 148 -11.10 -4.21 -1.49
CA HIS A 148 -9.86 -4.67 -2.11
C HIS A 148 -8.82 -5.26 -1.13
N GLN A 149 -8.81 -4.76 0.13
CA GLN A 149 -7.94 -5.31 1.18
C GLN A 149 -8.43 -6.68 1.64
N TYR A 150 -9.76 -6.80 1.81
CA TYR A 150 -10.40 -8.07 2.15
C TYR A 150 -10.18 -9.11 1.05
N ASP A 151 -10.41 -8.74 -0.21
CA ASP A 151 -10.30 -9.63 -1.36
C ASP A 151 -8.86 -10.12 -1.58
N VAL A 152 -7.86 -9.22 -1.56
CA VAL A 152 -6.46 -9.63 -1.76
C VAL A 152 -5.98 -10.61 -0.69
N VAL A 153 -6.35 -10.37 0.57
CA VAL A 153 -5.96 -11.28 1.66
C VAL A 153 -6.58 -12.66 1.46
N ARG A 154 -7.87 -12.73 1.12
CA ARG A 154 -8.57 -14.01 0.86
C ARG A 154 -7.99 -14.75 -0.32
N LYS A 155 -7.76 -14.06 -1.44
CA LYS A 155 -7.19 -14.66 -2.66
C LYS A 155 -5.79 -15.21 -2.41
N ILE A 156 -4.92 -14.46 -1.73
CA ILE A 156 -3.58 -14.93 -1.36
C ILE A 156 -3.66 -16.17 -0.47
N MET A 157 -4.52 -16.14 0.56
CA MET A 157 -4.64 -17.28 1.49
C MET A 157 -5.21 -18.53 0.83
N ALA A 158 -6.13 -18.38 -0.11
CA ALA A 158 -6.66 -19.49 -0.90
C ALA A 158 -5.57 -20.10 -1.80
N ASP A 159 -4.84 -19.26 -2.52
CA ASP A 159 -3.79 -19.69 -3.43
C ASP A 159 -2.60 -20.33 -2.68
N VAL A 160 -2.17 -19.75 -1.55
CA VAL A 160 -1.10 -20.31 -0.72
C VAL A 160 -1.48 -21.68 -0.14
N ARG A 161 -2.73 -21.90 0.28
CA ARG A 161 -3.17 -23.22 0.73
C ARG A 161 -3.19 -24.25 -0.38
N GLN A 162 -3.51 -23.83 -1.59
CA GLN A 162 -3.57 -24.75 -2.76
C GLN A 162 -2.18 -25.05 -3.31
N ASN A 163 -1.31 -24.05 -3.45
CA ASN A 163 -0.04 -24.15 -4.17
C ASN A 163 1.19 -24.29 -3.24
N GLY A 164 1.02 -24.10 -1.93
CA GLY A 164 2.11 -24.17 -0.97
C GLY A 164 3.14 -23.04 -1.09
N VAL A 165 4.39 -23.36 -0.79
CA VAL A 165 5.54 -22.44 -0.81
C VAL A 165 6.21 -22.46 -2.18
N GLY A 166 6.90 -21.37 -2.57
CA GLY A 166 7.70 -21.27 -3.80
C GLY A 166 7.06 -20.39 -4.89
N LYS A 167 5.84 -19.87 -4.68
CA LYS A 167 5.17 -18.95 -5.62
C LYS A 167 5.38 -17.49 -5.20
N ASN A 168 5.53 -16.62 -6.20
CA ASN A 168 5.63 -15.18 -6.02
C ASN A 168 4.32 -14.49 -6.37
N TYR A 169 4.02 -13.41 -5.66
CA TYR A 169 2.79 -12.62 -5.80
C TYR A 169 3.14 -11.16 -5.96
N LEU A 170 2.61 -10.52 -7.01
CA LEU A 170 2.69 -9.08 -7.22
C LEU A 170 1.34 -8.45 -6.89
N ILE A 171 1.32 -7.56 -5.90
CA ILE A 171 0.12 -6.85 -5.46
C ILE A 171 0.28 -5.38 -5.86
N GLN A 172 -0.45 -4.98 -6.90
CA GLN A 172 -0.44 -3.59 -7.38
C GLN A 172 -1.56 -2.82 -6.70
N HIS A 173 -1.24 -2.14 -5.62
CA HIS A 173 -2.17 -1.29 -4.89
C HIS A 173 -1.70 0.15 -4.90
N SER A 174 -2.57 1.06 -5.36
CA SER A 174 -2.34 2.51 -5.44
C SER A 174 -1.87 3.12 -4.11
N ALA A 175 -1.27 4.30 -4.17
CA ALA A 175 -1.11 5.15 -3.00
C ALA A 175 -2.47 5.39 -2.32
N GLY A 176 -2.49 5.56 -1.00
CA GLY A 176 -3.75 5.73 -0.25
C GLY A 176 -4.62 4.47 -0.12
N SER A 177 -4.21 3.34 -0.69
CA SER A 177 -4.97 2.07 -0.60
C SER A 177 -4.95 1.41 0.79
N GLY A 178 -4.11 1.89 1.71
CA GLY A 178 -3.92 1.26 3.03
C GLY A 178 -3.09 -0.02 2.96
N LYS A 179 -2.04 -0.05 2.15
CA LYS A 179 -1.12 -1.19 1.99
C LYS A 179 -0.63 -1.75 3.32
N SER A 180 -0.29 -0.89 4.28
CA SER A 180 0.21 -1.32 5.60
C SER A 180 -0.75 -2.25 6.33
N ASN A 181 -2.07 -1.98 6.29
CA ASN A 181 -3.07 -2.87 6.88
C ASN A 181 -3.14 -4.20 6.12
N SER A 182 -3.10 -4.18 4.78
CA SER A 182 -3.09 -5.40 3.96
C SER A 182 -1.86 -6.25 4.27
N ILE A 183 -0.69 -5.64 4.39
CA ILE A 183 0.57 -6.29 4.77
C ILE A 183 0.44 -6.92 6.16
N ALA A 184 -0.09 -6.19 7.15
CA ALA A 184 -0.28 -6.70 8.49
C ALA A 184 -1.21 -7.94 8.51
N TRP A 185 -2.38 -7.87 7.89
CA TRP A 185 -3.29 -9.01 7.80
C TRP A 185 -2.67 -10.22 7.10
N ILE A 186 -1.96 -10.01 6.00
CA ILE A 186 -1.28 -11.09 5.28
C ILE A 186 -0.17 -11.68 6.15
N ALA A 187 0.64 -10.86 6.83
CA ALA A 187 1.71 -11.33 7.70
C ALA A 187 1.19 -12.26 8.81
N TYR A 188 0.14 -11.85 9.53
CA TYR A 188 -0.45 -12.68 10.59
C TYR A 188 -1.09 -13.97 10.05
N ARG A 189 -1.71 -13.89 8.88
CA ARG A 189 -2.33 -15.07 8.27
C ARG A 189 -1.30 -16.05 7.76
N LEU A 190 -0.25 -15.58 7.09
CA LEU A 190 0.86 -16.45 6.64
C LEU A 190 1.61 -17.07 7.82
N ALA A 191 1.77 -16.31 8.93
CA ALA A 191 2.38 -16.83 10.15
C ALA A 191 1.55 -17.95 10.80
N SER A 192 0.26 -18.06 10.51
CA SER A 192 -0.67 -19.03 11.12
C SER A 192 -1.26 -20.02 10.11
N VAL A 193 -0.83 -20.01 8.85
CA VAL A 193 -1.35 -20.93 7.84
C VAL A 193 -0.75 -22.34 8.01
N HIS A 194 -1.61 -23.34 7.88
CA HIS A 194 -1.24 -24.75 7.97
C HIS A 194 -1.68 -25.48 6.69
N ASP A 195 -0.97 -26.55 6.38
CA ASP A 195 -1.33 -27.50 5.32
C ASP A 195 -2.46 -28.46 5.78
N SER A 196 -2.83 -29.38 4.89
CA SER A 196 -3.85 -30.41 5.17
C SER A 196 -3.50 -31.35 6.31
N GLU A 197 -2.20 -31.50 6.62
CA GLU A 197 -1.67 -32.33 7.70
C GLU A 197 -1.49 -31.55 9.02
N ASN A 198 -1.96 -30.29 9.05
CA ASN A 198 -1.81 -29.37 10.17
C ASN A 198 -0.35 -28.96 10.48
N ASN A 199 0.56 -29.06 9.51
CA ASN A 199 1.91 -28.49 9.63
C ASN A 199 1.91 -27.03 9.19
N GLY A 200 2.64 -26.16 9.89
CA GLY A 200 2.81 -24.78 9.51
C GLY A 200 3.48 -24.65 8.13
N LEU A 201 2.85 -23.96 7.18
CA LEU A 201 3.42 -23.78 5.85
C LEU A 201 4.69 -22.93 5.86
N PHE A 202 4.76 -21.92 6.72
CA PHE A 202 5.92 -21.05 6.88
C PHE A 202 6.44 -21.09 8.31
N ASN A 203 7.75 -21.14 8.46
CA ASN A 203 8.43 -21.05 9.76
C ASN A 203 8.44 -19.62 10.26
N SER A 204 8.74 -18.66 9.38
CA SER A 204 8.72 -17.23 9.69
C SER A 204 8.23 -16.42 8.50
N VAL A 205 7.58 -15.31 8.80
CA VAL A 205 7.18 -14.27 7.85
C VAL A 205 8.11 -13.08 8.04
N ILE A 206 8.82 -12.68 7.01
CA ILE A 206 9.77 -11.56 7.04
C ILE A 206 9.15 -10.39 6.28
N VAL A 207 8.90 -9.28 6.96
CA VAL A 207 8.38 -8.05 6.36
C VAL A 207 9.56 -7.10 6.13
N VAL A 208 9.82 -6.81 4.86
CA VAL A 208 10.95 -6.00 4.41
C VAL A 208 10.45 -4.62 3.99
N THR A 209 10.99 -3.57 4.61
CA THR A 209 10.67 -2.18 4.32
C THR A 209 11.85 -1.45 3.71
N ASN A 210 11.59 -0.43 2.90
CA ASN A 210 12.65 0.33 2.22
C ASN A 210 13.24 1.46 3.08
N ARG A 211 12.43 2.08 3.96
CA ARG A 211 12.84 3.26 4.73
C ARG A 211 12.60 3.08 6.23
N VAL A 212 13.58 3.53 7.02
CA VAL A 212 13.53 3.50 8.49
C VAL A 212 12.30 4.25 9.06
N VAL A 213 11.93 5.38 8.49
CA VAL A 213 10.77 6.17 8.94
C VAL A 213 9.42 5.49 8.61
N LEU A 214 9.32 4.83 7.45
CA LEU A 214 8.13 4.03 7.10
C LEU A 214 8.07 2.74 7.90
N ASP A 215 9.23 2.23 8.33
CA ASP A 215 9.35 1.06 9.18
C ASP A 215 8.59 1.25 10.50
N SER A 216 8.70 2.39 11.16
CA SER A 216 7.96 2.67 12.41
C SER A 216 6.45 2.64 12.22
N GLN A 217 5.90 3.25 11.17
CA GLN A 217 4.46 3.23 10.89
C GLN A 217 3.92 1.84 10.57
N LEU A 218 4.68 1.07 9.78
CA LEU A 218 4.31 -0.30 9.46
C LEU A 218 4.44 -1.21 10.70
N GLN A 219 5.49 -1.04 11.50
CA GLN A 219 5.66 -1.73 12.79
C GLN A 219 4.50 -1.43 13.73
N ASP A 220 4.12 -0.15 13.90
CA ASP A 220 2.99 0.24 14.74
C ASP A 220 1.69 -0.39 14.24
N THR A 221 1.49 -0.43 12.92
CA THR A 221 0.33 -1.09 12.32
C THR A 221 0.34 -2.58 12.60
N ILE A 222 1.45 -3.27 12.36
CA ILE A 222 1.56 -4.72 12.64
C ILE A 222 1.38 -4.98 14.13
N ASN A 223 2.03 -4.23 15.00
CA ASN A 223 1.91 -4.39 16.46
C ASN A 223 0.49 -4.12 16.95
N SER A 224 -0.25 -3.20 16.31
CA SER A 224 -1.65 -2.92 16.67
C SER A 224 -2.59 -4.10 16.44
N PHE A 225 -2.22 -5.06 15.60
CA PHE A 225 -2.94 -6.31 15.34
C PHE A 225 -2.42 -7.48 16.19
N GLU A 226 -1.39 -7.27 17.03
CA GLU A 226 -0.81 -8.34 17.83
C GLU A 226 -1.76 -8.78 18.95
N HIS A 227 -2.29 -9.99 18.82
CA HIS A 227 -3.15 -10.62 19.84
C HIS A 227 -2.37 -11.46 20.86
N LYS A 228 -1.11 -11.78 20.57
CA LYS A 228 -0.20 -12.52 21.45
C LYS A 228 1.15 -11.83 21.50
N VAL A 229 1.54 -11.36 22.67
CA VAL A 229 2.84 -10.71 22.90
C VAL A 229 3.99 -11.63 22.51
N GLY A 230 4.97 -11.11 21.76
CA GLY A 230 6.19 -11.82 21.37
C GLY A 230 6.12 -12.58 20.05
N LEU A 231 5.05 -12.48 19.28
CA LEU A 231 4.98 -13.02 17.92
C LEU A 231 5.79 -12.20 16.92
N VAL A 232 5.88 -10.89 17.15
CA VAL A 232 6.54 -9.91 16.27
C VAL A 232 7.89 -9.53 16.85
N GLU A 233 8.93 -9.54 16.01
CA GLU A 233 10.26 -9.03 16.34
C GLU A 233 10.67 -7.99 15.32
N ALA A 234 10.86 -6.74 15.78
CA ALA A 234 11.36 -5.66 14.95
C ALA A 234 12.88 -5.56 15.07
N ILE A 235 13.56 -5.58 13.92
CA ILE A 235 15.02 -5.40 13.83
C ILE A 235 15.27 -3.93 13.48
N ASP A 236 15.21 -3.05 14.50
CA ASP A 236 15.41 -1.60 14.39
C ASP A 236 16.89 -1.22 14.15
N GLU A 237 17.18 0.08 14.03
CA GLU A 237 18.55 0.59 13.75
C GLU A 237 19.59 0.17 14.80
N LYS A 238 19.18 -0.09 16.03
CA LYS A 238 20.08 -0.47 17.13
C LYS A 238 20.49 -1.94 17.06
N LYS A 239 19.75 -2.75 16.31
CA LYS A 239 20.01 -4.16 16.09
C LYS A 239 20.73 -4.36 14.75
N ASN A 240 21.75 -5.21 14.72
CA ASN A 240 22.51 -5.51 13.53
C ASN A 240 21.89 -6.67 12.71
N SER A 241 22.49 -7.01 11.56
CA SER A 241 22.05 -8.14 10.72
C SER A 241 22.11 -9.51 11.42
N ARG A 242 23.02 -9.67 12.40
CA ARG A 242 23.12 -10.89 13.25
C ARG A 242 21.82 -11.08 14.06
N SER A 243 21.18 -9.99 14.52
CA SER A 243 19.90 -10.05 15.22
C SER A 243 18.78 -10.64 14.37
N LEU A 244 18.81 -10.48 13.03
CA LEU A 244 17.85 -11.13 12.14
C LEU A 244 18.04 -12.65 12.11
N ALA A 245 19.28 -13.12 12.02
CA ALA A 245 19.59 -14.54 12.08
C ALA A 245 19.21 -15.15 13.46
N GLU A 246 19.44 -14.41 14.54
CA GLU A 246 19.03 -14.79 15.90
C GLU A 246 17.50 -14.89 16.01
N ALA A 247 16.75 -13.89 15.52
CA ALA A 247 15.27 -13.92 15.50
C ALA A 247 14.70 -15.11 14.72
N ILE A 248 15.35 -15.47 13.60
CA ILE A 248 15.01 -16.67 12.84
C ILE A 248 15.29 -17.94 13.64
N ASN A 249 16.46 -18.03 14.31
CA ASN A 249 16.81 -19.16 15.16
C ASN A 249 15.85 -19.34 16.32
N ASP A 250 15.42 -18.24 16.93
CA ASP A 250 14.46 -18.20 18.03
C ASP A 250 13.01 -18.48 17.60
N ASN A 251 12.81 -18.86 16.31
CA ASN A 251 11.51 -19.16 15.73
C ASN A 251 10.47 -18.02 15.86
N LYS A 252 10.92 -16.76 15.78
CA LYS A 252 9.99 -15.63 15.72
C LYS A 252 9.10 -15.75 14.48
N ARG A 253 7.80 -15.62 14.68
CA ARG A 253 6.82 -15.89 13.63
C ARG A 253 6.73 -14.77 12.61
N ILE A 254 6.85 -13.51 13.05
CA ILE A 254 6.84 -12.32 12.20
C ILE A 254 8.08 -11.50 12.53
N ILE A 255 8.89 -11.18 11.54
CA ILE A 255 10.11 -10.40 11.69
C ILE A 255 10.02 -9.20 10.75
N ILE A 256 10.21 -8.00 11.29
CA ILE A 256 10.20 -6.76 10.51
C ILE A 256 11.62 -6.24 10.42
N CYS A 257 12.11 -5.95 9.21
CA CYS A 257 13.47 -5.43 9.01
C CYS A 257 13.54 -4.53 7.77
N THR A 258 14.58 -3.70 7.73
CA THR A 258 14.90 -2.94 6.51
C THR A 258 15.55 -3.84 5.46
N ILE A 259 15.49 -3.39 4.20
CA ILE A 259 16.04 -4.14 3.07
C ILE A 259 17.56 -4.38 3.23
N GLN A 260 18.30 -3.39 3.75
CA GLN A 260 19.74 -3.52 3.98
C GLN A 260 20.05 -4.68 4.93
N LYS A 261 19.35 -4.73 6.07
CA LYS A 261 19.54 -5.80 7.07
C LYS A 261 19.19 -7.18 6.53
N PHE A 262 18.12 -7.25 5.73
CA PHE A 262 17.71 -8.50 5.09
C PHE A 262 18.79 -9.01 4.11
N LEU A 263 19.39 -8.12 3.31
CA LEU A 263 20.45 -8.47 2.37
C LEU A 263 21.69 -9.04 3.07
N PHE A 264 22.13 -8.38 4.15
CA PHE A 264 23.27 -8.87 4.93
C PHE A 264 23.00 -10.21 5.61
N ALA A 265 21.78 -10.45 6.06
CA ALA A 265 21.41 -11.72 6.70
C ALA A 265 21.13 -12.85 5.69
N LYS A 266 21.01 -12.56 4.39
CA LYS A 266 20.64 -13.56 3.37
C LYS A 266 21.57 -14.78 3.38
N LYS A 267 22.89 -14.58 3.48
CA LYS A 267 23.88 -15.69 3.55
C LYS A 267 23.62 -16.59 4.76
N ASP A 268 23.12 -16.03 5.85
CA ASP A 268 22.77 -16.80 7.05
C ASP A 268 21.41 -17.49 6.87
N ILE A 269 20.45 -16.83 6.23
CA ILE A 269 19.14 -17.41 5.89
C ILE A 269 19.30 -18.62 4.95
N GLU A 270 20.22 -18.58 3.99
CA GLU A 270 20.52 -19.71 3.10
C GLU A 270 21.07 -20.94 3.84
N LYS A 271 21.66 -20.76 5.02
CA LYS A 271 22.13 -21.88 5.88
C LYS A 271 20.99 -22.62 6.56
N PHE A 272 19.79 -22.01 6.67
CA PHE A 272 18.61 -22.65 7.24
C PHE A 272 17.91 -23.59 6.26
N ARG A 273 18.63 -24.58 5.74
CA ARG A 273 18.10 -25.63 4.87
C ARG A 273 16.92 -26.34 5.54
N GLY A 274 15.79 -26.42 4.85
CA GLY A 274 14.57 -27.06 5.34
C GLY A 274 13.56 -26.12 6.03
N ARG A 275 13.90 -24.85 6.30
CA ARG A 275 12.93 -23.84 6.76
C ARG A 275 12.26 -23.13 5.58
N LYS A 276 10.99 -22.78 5.75
CA LYS A 276 10.15 -22.15 4.75
C LYS A 276 9.83 -20.73 5.19
N PHE A 277 10.00 -19.75 4.29
CA PHE A 277 9.83 -18.34 4.58
C PHE A 277 8.79 -17.69 3.65
N ALA A 278 7.97 -16.82 4.22
CA ALA A 278 7.20 -15.83 3.46
C ALA A 278 7.90 -14.49 3.57
N VAL A 279 8.21 -13.85 2.45
CA VAL A 279 8.88 -12.54 2.42
C VAL A 279 7.91 -11.53 1.82
N ILE A 280 7.48 -10.55 2.63
CA ILE A 280 6.61 -9.46 2.20
C ILE A 280 7.48 -8.23 1.97
N VAL A 281 7.43 -7.65 0.77
CA VAL A 281 8.23 -6.48 0.39
C VAL A 281 7.29 -5.30 0.17
N ASP A 282 7.46 -4.23 0.94
CA ASP A 282 6.72 -2.98 0.75
C ASP A 282 7.48 -2.04 -0.20
N GLU A 283 6.70 -1.34 -1.06
CA GLU A 283 7.20 -0.37 -2.05
C GLU A 283 8.22 -0.95 -3.05
N ALA A 284 7.90 -2.08 -3.65
CA ALA A 284 8.75 -2.82 -4.60
C ALA A 284 8.95 -2.09 -5.96
N HIS A 285 9.03 -0.76 -6.04
CA HIS A 285 8.97 -0.05 -7.32
C HIS A 285 10.00 1.07 -7.53
N GLN A 286 10.91 1.36 -6.59
CA GLN A 286 11.80 2.52 -6.73
C GLN A 286 13.23 2.14 -7.09
N GLY A 287 13.74 2.69 -8.18
CA GLY A 287 15.13 2.67 -8.66
C GLY A 287 15.25 3.21 -10.08
N GLN A 288 16.05 4.25 -10.27
CA GLN A 288 16.36 4.78 -11.59
C GLN A 288 17.70 4.22 -12.10
N ASN A 289 17.70 3.78 -13.36
CA ASN A 289 18.79 3.61 -14.32
C ASN A 289 19.46 2.23 -14.51
N GLY A 290 19.23 1.73 -15.72
CA GLY A 290 19.59 0.40 -16.25
C GLY A 290 21.08 0.10 -16.53
N GLU A 291 22.07 0.95 -16.20
CA GLU A 291 23.50 0.64 -16.41
C GLU A 291 24.18 0.14 -15.13
N SER A 292 23.76 0.60 -13.96
CA SER A 292 24.29 0.15 -12.67
C SER A 292 23.89 -1.30 -12.32
N ALA A 293 22.71 -1.75 -12.78
CA ALA A 293 22.25 -3.12 -12.61
C ALA A 293 23.17 -4.18 -13.27
N LYS A 294 23.93 -3.81 -14.30
CA LYS A 294 24.92 -4.72 -14.95
C LYS A 294 26.21 -4.87 -14.15
N SER A 295 26.62 -3.85 -13.41
CA SER A 295 27.84 -3.91 -12.58
C SER A 295 27.60 -4.64 -11.26
N LEU A 296 26.41 -4.48 -10.64
CA LEU A 296 26.03 -5.21 -9.42
C LEU A 296 25.84 -6.72 -9.64
N ARG A 297 25.45 -7.14 -10.84
CA ARG A 297 25.40 -8.58 -11.21
C ARG A 297 26.75 -9.28 -11.10
N ARG A 298 27.86 -8.55 -11.14
CA ARG A 298 29.23 -9.08 -11.04
C ARG A 298 29.80 -9.12 -9.62
N SER A 299 29.23 -8.33 -8.68
CA SER A 299 29.78 -8.18 -7.33
C SER A 299 28.84 -8.59 -6.20
N LEU A 300 28.21 -9.75 -6.30
CA LEU A 300 27.53 -10.40 -5.15
C LEU A 300 28.47 -10.70 -3.96
N ILE A 301 29.70 -10.21 -4.00
CA ILE A 301 30.72 -10.46 -3.00
C ILE A 301 30.77 -9.35 -1.95
N ASP A 302 30.37 -8.11 -2.25
CA ASP A 302 30.38 -7.02 -1.25
C ASP A 302 29.35 -5.93 -1.57
N ILE A 303 28.13 -6.12 -1.05
CA ILE A 303 27.01 -5.18 -1.23
C ILE A 303 27.33 -3.82 -0.60
N GLY A 304 28.09 -3.78 0.49
CA GLY A 304 28.51 -2.55 1.14
C GLY A 304 29.43 -1.69 0.27
N VAL A 305 30.36 -2.30 -0.47
CA VAL A 305 31.23 -1.59 -1.41
C VAL A 305 30.42 -1.07 -2.59
N ALA A 306 29.48 -1.86 -3.12
CA ALA A 306 28.64 -1.45 -4.24
C ALA A 306 27.68 -0.29 -3.88
N ILE A 307 27.15 -0.27 -2.65
CA ILE A 307 26.34 0.85 -2.14
C ILE A 307 27.20 2.11 -2.08
N LYS A 308 28.41 1.99 -1.56
CA LYS A 308 29.34 3.10 -1.39
C LYS A 308 29.78 3.69 -2.73
N GLU A 309 30.19 2.84 -3.67
CA GLU A 309 30.55 3.25 -5.03
C GLU A 309 29.37 3.93 -5.75
N TYR A 310 28.15 3.39 -5.61
CA TYR A 310 26.95 3.99 -6.21
C TYR A 310 26.60 5.33 -5.56
N ALA A 311 26.69 5.44 -4.24
CA ALA A 311 26.46 6.69 -3.51
C ALA A 311 27.48 7.77 -3.91
N GLU A 312 28.77 7.41 -4.00
CA GLU A 312 29.85 8.30 -4.41
C GLU A 312 29.69 8.76 -5.88
N GLU A 313 29.38 7.85 -6.81
CA GLU A 313 29.15 8.16 -8.23
C GLU A 313 27.94 9.09 -8.48
N ASN A 314 26.91 9.03 -7.63
CA ASN A 314 25.71 9.82 -7.78
C ASN A 314 25.62 11.01 -6.81
N GLY A 315 26.66 11.23 -5.98
CA GLY A 315 26.69 12.32 -5.01
C GLY A 315 25.56 12.21 -3.95
N MET A 316 25.21 11.00 -3.57
CA MET A 316 24.19 10.66 -2.59
C MET A 316 24.86 10.10 -1.32
N GLU A 317 24.16 10.14 -0.19
CA GLU A 317 24.60 9.39 1.00
C GLU A 317 24.24 7.91 0.86
N GLU A 318 25.03 7.01 1.46
CA GLU A 318 24.80 5.56 1.38
C GLU A 318 23.37 5.16 1.84
N GLU A 319 22.80 5.93 2.76
CA GLU A 319 21.44 5.77 3.27
C GLU A 319 20.34 6.21 2.28
N GLU A 320 20.69 6.97 1.24
CA GLU A 320 19.79 7.45 0.19
C GLU A 320 19.73 6.50 -1.01
N VAL A 321 20.61 5.49 -1.06
CA VAL A 321 20.64 4.51 -2.15
C VAL A 321 19.43 3.59 -2.03
N ASP A 322 18.54 3.65 -3.03
CA ASP A 322 17.37 2.77 -3.11
C ASP A 322 17.77 1.40 -3.68
N LEU A 323 17.96 0.45 -2.81
CA LEU A 323 18.37 -0.92 -3.15
C LEU A 323 17.20 -1.84 -3.53
N THR A 324 15.97 -1.35 -3.50
CA THR A 324 14.77 -2.21 -3.63
C THR A 324 14.74 -2.92 -4.98
N ASP A 325 14.99 -2.22 -6.08
CA ASP A 325 14.98 -2.82 -7.42
C ASP A 325 16.15 -3.79 -7.63
N GLU A 326 17.31 -3.46 -7.11
CA GLU A 326 18.52 -4.28 -7.25
C GLU A 326 18.46 -5.52 -6.37
N TYR A 327 17.87 -5.38 -5.18
CA TYR A 327 17.53 -6.51 -4.33
C TYR A 327 16.52 -7.45 -4.99
N ILE A 328 15.42 -6.89 -5.50
CA ILE A 328 14.42 -7.65 -6.25
C ILE A 328 15.11 -8.40 -7.40
N ASN A 329 15.98 -7.74 -8.15
CA ASN A 329 16.73 -8.33 -9.23
C ASN A 329 17.74 -9.39 -8.77
N ALA A 330 18.44 -9.16 -7.67
CA ALA A 330 19.41 -10.10 -7.10
C ALA A 330 18.73 -11.34 -6.52
N VAL A 331 17.59 -11.19 -5.85
CA VAL A 331 16.80 -12.32 -5.32
C VAL A 331 16.21 -13.15 -6.45
N ILE A 332 15.75 -12.52 -7.52
CA ILE A 332 15.07 -13.17 -8.63
C ILE A 332 16.06 -13.74 -9.64
N GLY A 333 17.20 -13.07 -9.85
CA GLY A 333 18.27 -13.56 -10.74
C GLY A 333 18.92 -14.89 -10.30
N GLN A 334 18.61 -15.36 -9.10
CA GLN A 334 19.08 -16.63 -8.55
C GLN A 334 18.11 -17.82 -8.72
N GLY A 335 16.97 -17.63 -9.39
CA GLY A 335 16.00 -18.70 -9.68
C GLY A 335 14.91 -18.88 -8.60
N ARG A 336 14.01 -19.84 -8.82
CA ARG A 336 12.96 -20.22 -7.87
C ARG A 336 13.61 -20.82 -6.62
N HIS A 337 13.25 -20.29 -5.48
CA HIS A 337 13.58 -20.88 -4.19
C HIS A 337 12.38 -21.68 -3.70
N ASP A 338 12.48 -22.99 -3.68
CA ASP A 338 11.39 -23.90 -3.27
C ASP A 338 10.97 -23.69 -1.80
N ASN A 339 11.78 -23.00 -1.01
CA ASN A 339 11.53 -22.73 0.41
C ASN A 339 11.11 -21.29 0.71
N GLN A 340 10.88 -20.43 -0.30
CA GLN A 340 10.51 -19.05 -0.10
C GLN A 340 9.38 -18.64 -1.04
N SER A 341 8.42 -17.86 -0.52
CA SER A 341 7.40 -17.16 -1.31
C SER A 341 7.50 -15.66 -1.09
N PHE A 342 7.45 -14.89 -2.17
CA PHE A 342 7.55 -13.44 -2.11
C PHE A 342 6.19 -12.78 -2.38
N PHE A 343 5.87 -11.75 -1.58
CA PHE A 343 4.65 -10.96 -1.68
C PHE A 343 5.06 -9.50 -1.85
N ALA A 344 5.14 -9.05 -3.11
CA ALA A 344 5.62 -7.73 -3.47
C ALA A 344 4.46 -6.73 -3.58
N PHE A 345 4.45 -5.70 -2.73
CA PHE A 345 3.50 -4.60 -2.78
C PHE A 345 4.07 -3.39 -3.51
N THR A 346 3.33 -2.83 -4.45
CA THR A 346 3.74 -1.62 -5.18
C THR A 346 2.54 -0.86 -5.71
N ALA A 347 2.66 0.47 -5.84
CA ALA A 347 1.65 1.28 -6.53
C ALA A 347 1.85 1.26 -8.06
N THR A 348 3.10 1.18 -8.52
CA THR A 348 3.50 1.34 -9.92
C THR A 348 4.56 0.32 -10.31
N PRO A 349 4.16 -0.93 -10.63
CA PRO A 349 5.12 -1.96 -11.02
C PRO A 349 5.83 -1.59 -12.32
N LYS A 350 7.16 -1.77 -12.35
CA LYS A 350 7.95 -1.69 -13.57
C LYS A 350 7.86 -2.99 -14.37
N ALA A 351 8.24 -2.95 -15.65
CA ALA A 351 8.29 -4.15 -16.50
C ALA A 351 9.09 -5.29 -15.84
N GLN A 352 10.22 -4.97 -15.21
CA GLN A 352 11.08 -5.90 -14.52
C GLN A 352 10.43 -6.51 -13.25
N THR A 353 9.66 -5.70 -12.50
CA THR A 353 8.88 -6.18 -11.35
C THR A 353 7.79 -7.15 -11.80
N LEU A 354 7.10 -6.84 -12.91
CA LEU A 354 6.12 -7.71 -13.53
C LEU A 354 6.75 -9.02 -14.01
N GLU A 355 7.91 -8.95 -14.65
CA GLU A 355 8.62 -10.15 -15.10
C GLU A 355 8.96 -11.09 -13.94
N SER A 356 9.28 -10.52 -12.81
CA SER A 356 9.80 -11.24 -11.64
C SER A 356 8.73 -11.80 -10.72
N PHE A 357 7.70 -11.02 -10.45
CA PHE A 357 6.63 -11.35 -9.49
C PHE A 357 5.26 -11.55 -10.13
N GLY A 358 5.11 -11.18 -11.41
CA GLY A 358 3.86 -11.30 -12.12
C GLY A 358 3.39 -12.74 -12.28
N THR A 359 2.07 -12.92 -12.19
CA THR A 359 1.40 -14.20 -12.48
C THR A 359 1.22 -14.35 -13.99
N ILE A 360 1.50 -15.53 -14.54
CA ILE A 360 1.25 -15.83 -15.95
C ILE A 360 -0.26 -15.90 -16.17
N VAL A 361 -0.78 -15.03 -17.03
CA VAL A 361 -2.20 -14.93 -17.34
C VAL A 361 -2.53 -15.39 -18.77
N GLY A 362 -1.51 -15.68 -19.56
CA GLY A 362 -1.66 -16.14 -20.95
C GLY A 362 -0.34 -16.16 -21.69
N THR A 363 -0.39 -16.32 -22.99
CA THR A 363 0.75 -16.23 -23.92
C THR A 363 0.46 -15.21 -25.03
N ASN A 364 1.49 -14.49 -25.46
CA ASN A 364 1.38 -13.60 -26.60
C ASN A 364 1.40 -14.36 -27.94
N GLN A 365 1.25 -13.65 -29.06
CA GLN A 365 1.27 -14.24 -30.41
C GLN A 365 2.59 -14.95 -30.75
N ASN A 366 3.68 -14.63 -30.02
CA ASN A 366 5.00 -15.25 -30.20
C ASN A 366 5.23 -16.45 -29.25
N GLY A 367 4.22 -16.86 -28.46
CA GLY A 367 4.33 -17.95 -27.49
C GLY A 367 5.01 -17.54 -26.16
N GLU A 368 5.32 -16.26 -25.94
CA GLU A 368 5.93 -15.79 -24.70
C GLU A 368 4.87 -15.56 -23.61
N PRO A 369 5.16 -15.86 -22.34
CA PRO A 369 4.19 -15.71 -21.25
C PRO A 369 3.86 -14.23 -21.01
N ILE A 370 2.58 -13.91 -20.97
CA ILE A 370 2.08 -12.61 -20.52
C ILE A 370 1.92 -12.67 -19.01
N LYS A 371 2.58 -11.74 -18.31
CA LYS A 371 2.52 -11.63 -16.86
C LYS A 371 1.71 -10.41 -16.43
N ALA A 372 0.89 -10.59 -15.41
CA ALA A 372 0.09 -9.51 -14.78
C ALA A 372 0.23 -9.57 -13.26
N PRO A 373 -0.10 -8.47 -12.54
CA PRO A 373 -0.22 -8.52 -11.09
C PRO A 373 -1.24 -9.56 -10.65
N PHE A 374 -0.98 -10.22 -9.53
CA PHE A 374 -1.92 -11.17 -8.91
C PHE A 374 -3.21 -10.48 -8.45
N HIS A 375 -3.09 -9.23 -8.00
CA HIS A 375 -4.22 -8.41 -7.54
C HIS A 375 -3.96 -6.93 -7.80
N VAL A 376 -4.97 -6.21 -8.29
CA VAL A 376 -4.88 -4.78 -8.61
C VAL A 376 -5.95 -3.98 -7.85
N TYR A 377 -5.52 -2.89 -7.22
CA TYR A 377 -6.35 -1.76 -6.85
C TYR A 377 -5.76 -0.53 -7.54
N SER A 378 -6.36 -0.12 -8.66
CA SER A 378 -5.76 0.82 -9.59
C SER A 378 -5.72 2.25 -9.04
N MET A 379 -4.84 3.08 -9.60
CA MET A 379 -4.80 4.51 -9.32
C MET A 379 -6.11 5.18 -9.77
N ARG A 380 -6.66 4.77 -10.92
CA ARG A 380 -7.95 5.26 -11.42
C ARG A 380 -9.06 5.01 -10.40
N GLN A 381 -9.18 3.77 -9.91
CA GLN A 381 -10.17 3.43 -8.89
C GLN A 381 -9.99 4.27 -7.62
N ALA A 382 -8.74 4.46 -7.17
CA ALA A 382 -8.45 5.26 -5.97
C ALA A 382 -8.79 6.75 -6.15
N ILE A 383 -8.63 7.32 -7.36
CA ILE A 383 -9.03 8.69 -7.71
C ILE A 383 -10.56 8.81 -7.70
N GLU A 384 -11.24 7.93 -8.42
CA GLU A 384 -12.70 7.94 -8.55
C GLU A 384 -13.40 7.68 -7.19
N GLU A 385 -12.79 6.89 -6.32
CA GLU A 385 -13.24 6.66 -4.93
C GLU A 385 -12.86 7.80 -3.96
N GLY A 386 -12.11 8.82 -4.41
CA GLY A 386 -11.75 10.00 -3.63
C GLY A 386 -10.66 9.79 -2.58
N TYR A 387 -9.85 8.74 -2.69
CA TYR A 387 -8.71 8.49 -1.78
C TYR A 387 -7.46 9.26 -2.15
N ILE A 388 -7.25 9.53 -3.44
CA ILE A 388 -6.16 10.35 -3.97
C ILE A 388 -6.73 11.38 -4.94
N LEU A 389 -6.04 12.50 -5.06
CA LEU A 389 -6.38 13.52 -6.05
C LEU A 389 -5.95 13.06 -7.44
N ASP A 390 -6.70 13.50 -8.46
CA ASP A 390 -6.31 13.27 -9.85
C ASP A 390 -5.06 14.09 -10.19
N VAL A 391 -3.92 13.42 -10.19
CA VAL A 391 -2.63 14.04 -10.51
C VAL A 391 -2.52 14.45 -11.98
N LEU A 392 -3.40 13.90 -12.84
CA LEU A 392 -3.41 14.19 -14.27
C LEU A 392 -4.31 15.40 -14.61
N ALA A 393 -5.19 15.82 -13.70
CA ALA A 393 -6.06 16.96 -13.90
C ALA A 393 -5.29 18.30 -13.98
N ASN A 394 -4.10 18.37 -13.35
CA ASN A 394 -3.31 19.59 -13.25
C ASN A 394 -1.81 19.31 -13.44
N TYR A 395 -1.41 18.90 -14.64
CA TYR A 395 0.02 18.69 -14.96
C TYR A 395 0.44 19.48 -16.21
N THR A 396 1.68 19.91 -16.24
CA THR A 396 2.30 20.49 -17.44
C THR A 396 3.38 19.53 -17.94
N THR A 397 3.34 19.16 -19.22
CA THR A 397 4.33 18.26 -19.80
C THR A 397 5.70 18.96 -19.87
N ILE A 398 6.78 18.19 -19.67
CA ILE A 398 8.14 18.69 -19.83
C ILE A 398 8.34 19.30 -21.23
N LYS A 399 7.70 18.73 -22.24
CA LYS A 399 7.75 19.22 -23.62
C LYS A 399 7.15 20.62 -23.78
N GLU A 400 6.04 20.91 -23.10
CA GLU A 400 5.43 22.25 -23.08
C GLU A 400 6.24 23.25 -22.25
N ALA A 401 6.70 22.83 -21.07
CA ALA A 401 7.59 23.64 -20.26
C ALA A 401 8.91 23.96 -20.98
N PHE A 402 9.49 22.98 -21.70
CA PHE A 402 10.67 23.19 -22.52
C PHE A 402 10.44 24.09 -23.73
N ARG A 403 9.23 24.04 -24.34
CA ARG A 403 8.84 24.95 -25.43
C ARG A 403 8.77 26.41 -24.96
N LEU A 404 8.32 26.64 -23.73
CA LEU A 404 8.28 27.98 -23.12
C LEU A 404 9.70 28.53 -22.85
N ILE A 405 10.64 27.67 -22.49
CA ILE A 405 12.06 28.06 -22.24
C ILE A 405 12.81 28.31 -23.54
N ARG A 406 12.47 27.62 -24.63
CA ARG A 406 13.10 27.78 -25.94
C ARG A 406 12.89 29.19 -26.55
N VAL A 407 12.00 29.96 -26.00
CA VAL A 407 11.74 31.37 -26.41
C VAL A 407 12.72 32.33 -25.72
N SER A 408 13.47 31.89 -24.69
CA SER A 408 14.53 32.65 -24.04
C SER A 408 15.91 32.19 -24.51
N GLU A 409 16.80 33.12 -24.80
CA GLU A 409 18.01 33.15 -25.61
C GLU A 409 19.15 32.11 -25.41
N ASP A 410 19.02 31.09 -24.58
CA ASP A 410 20.07 30.07 -24.38
C ASP A 410 19.70 28.74 -25.06
N ASN A 411 20.28 28.48 -26.23
CA ASN A 411 20.09 27.26 -26.99
C ASN A 411 21.41 26.46 -27.10
N PRO A 412 21.71 25.54 -26.16
CA PRO A 412 22.85 24.65 -26.33
C PRO A 412 22.56 23.54 -27.33
N GLU A 413 23.38 23.41 -28.38
CA GLU A 413 23.36 22.24 -29.27
C GLU A 413 23.92 21.01 -28.54
N LEU A 414 23.17 19.95 -28.46
CA LEU A 414 23.51 18.74 -27.69
C LEU A 414 23.31 17.46 -28.51
N ILE A 415 24.25 16.55 -28.42
CA ILE A 415 24.30 15.23 -29.10
C ILE A 415 23.42 14.20 -28.38
N GLU A 416 22.70 13.35 -29.14
CA GLU A 416 21.71 12.39 -28.63
C GLU A 416 22.26 11.38 -27.59
N GLY A 417 21.46 11.07 -26.58
CA GLY A 417 21.67 9.99 -25.62
C GLY A 417 22.21 10.42 -24.24
N LYS A 418 23.48 10.86 -24.09
CA LYS A 418 24.03 11.40 -22.83
C LYS A 418 23.57 12.84 -22.59
N ALA A 419 23.33 13.55 -23.66
CA ALA A 419 22.85 14.92 -23.67
C ALA A 419 21.46 15.11 -23.08
N SER A 420 20.56 14.16 -23.28
CA SER A 420 19.19 14.23 -22.74
C SER A 420 19.16 14.27 -21.21
N ARG A 421 20.04 13.53 -20.54
CA ARG A 421 20.12 13.49 -19.06
C ARG A 421 20.75 14.76 -18.50
N ALA A 422 21.82 15.23 -19.10
CA ALA A 422 22.49 16.48 -18.71
C ALA A 422 21.56 17.69 -18.91
N LEU A 423 20.83 17.73 -20.03
CA LEU A 423 19.83 18.76 -20.32
C LEU A 423 18.68 18.74 -19.31
N PHE A 424 18.19 17.54 -18.94
CA PHE A 424 17.13 17.37 -17.97
C PHE A 424 17.57 17.80 -16.57
N LYS A 425 18.82 17.46 -16.18
CA LYS A 425 19.40 17.91 -14.91
C LYS A 425 19.56 19.44 -14.90
N TYR A 426 20.13 20.02 -15.97
CA TYR A 426 20.27 21.47 -16.12
C TYR A 426 18.91 22.18 -16.03
N TYR A 427 17.89 21.67 -16.74
CA TYR A 427 16.53 22.20 -16.68
C TYR A 427 15.95 22.17 -15.25
N LYS A 428 16.13 21.09 -14.52
CA LYS A 428 15.63 20.96 -13.16
C LYS A 428 16.31 21.90 -12.17
N GLU A 429 17.60 22.17 -12.38
CA GLU A 429 18.43 22.96 -11.47
C GLU A 429 18.49 24.44 -11.84
N HIS A 430 17.97 24.83 -13.00
CA HIS A 430 18.05 26.19 -13.48
C HIS A 430 17.11 27.13 -12.69
N GLY A 431 17.66 28.25 -12.22
CA GLY A 431 16.94 29.22 -11.38
C GLY A 431 15.65 29.77 -12.02
N TYR A 432 15.63 29.97 -13.32
CA TYR A 432 14.44 30.39 -14.07
C TYR A 432 13.33 29.35 -14.01
N THR A 433 13.65 28.07 -14.15
CA THR A 433 12.66 26.99 -14.08
C THR A 433 12.06 26.86 -12.68
N ILE A 434 12.90 27.03 -11.65
CA ILE A 434 12.45 27.03 -10.25
C ILE A 434 11.55 28.22 -9.98
N ALA A 435 11.91 29.43 -10.45
CA ALA A 435 11.09 30.63 -10.32
C ALA A 435 9.73 30.44 -10.97
N GLN A 436 9.68 29.97 -12.24
CA GLN A 436 8.40 29.73 -12.93
C GLN A 436 7.52 28.71 -12.21
N LYS A 437 8.09 27.60 -11.71
CA LYS A 437 7.33 26.64 -10.92
C LYS A 437 6.80 27.25 -9.63
N THR A 438 7.59 28.07 -8.97
CA THR A 438 7.18 28.75 -7.74
C THR A 438 6.07 29.76 -8.02
N GLU A 439 6.13 30.48 -9.14
CA GLU A 439 5.06 31.39 -9.60
C GLU A 439 3.74 30.67 -9.92
N MET A 440 3.77 29.38 -10.27
CA MET A 440 2.57 28.58 -10.44
C MET A 440 2.07 28.01 -9.11
N ILE A 441 2.97 27.54 -8.25
CA ILE A 441 2.66 26.88 -6.96
C ILE A 441 2.02 27.90 -5.99
N MET A 442 2.60 29.10 -5.87
CA MET A 442 2.19 30.08 -4.88
C MET A 442 0.76 30.62 -5.11
N PRO A 443 0.36 31.07 -6.31
CA PRO A 443 -1.01 31.47 -6.56
C PRO A 443 -2.01 30.34 -6.33
N ASN A 444 -1.72 29.14 -6.84
CA ASN A 444 -2.59 27.98 -6.64
C ASN A 444 -2.78 27.66 -5.15
N PHE A 445 -1.73 27.74 -4.35
CA PHE A 445 -1.83 27.56 -2.91
C PHE A 445 -2.69 28.65 -2.26
N LEU A 446 -2.43 29.92 -2.60
CA LEU A 446 -3.11 31.08 -2.00
C LEU A 446 -4.60 31.13 -2.37
N GLU A 447 -4.94 30.80 -3.61
CA GLU A 447 -6.29 30.90 -4.15
C GLU A 447 -7.14 29.67 -3.83
N ASN A 448 -6.56 28.47 -3.94
CA ASN A 448 -7.31 27.23 -3.90
C ASN A 448 -7.09 26.38 -2.63
N CYS A 449 -5.87 26.39 -2.05
CA CYS A 449 -5.52 25.46 -0.98
C CYS A 449 -5.55 26.09 0.41
N ARG A 450 -5.15 27.35 0.56
CA ARG A 450 -5.00 28.04 1.84
C ARG A 450 -6.28 28.03 2.68
N TYR A 451 -7.43 28.17 2.04
CA TYR A 451 -8.73 28.27 2.71
C TYR A 451 -9.35 26.91 3.03
N GLN A 452 -8.77 25.84 2.53
CA GLN A 452 -9.20 24.48 2.88
C GLN A 452 -8.91 24.17 4.35
N ILE A 453 -9.61 23.20 4.91
CA ILE A 453 -9.45 22.76 6.32
C ILE A 453 -9.66 23.94 7.31
N GLY A 454 -10.70 24.75 7.06
CA GLY A 454 -11.00 25.90 7.94
C GLY A 454 -9.91 26.98 7.96
N GLY A 455 -9.26 27.23 6.84
CA GLY A 455 -8.19 28.24 6.68
C GLY A 455 -6.82 27.81 7.23
N LYS A 456 -6.63 26.52 7.47
CA LYS A 456 -5.38 25.93 7.99
C LYS A 456 -4.65 25.04 6.98
N GLY A 457 -5.01 25.15 5.69
CA GLY A 457 -4.34 24.42 4.62
C GLY A 457 -2.84 24.71 4.61
N LYS A 458 -2.01 23.66 4.49
CA LYS A 458 -0.55 23.75 4.32
C LYS A 458 -0.19 23.12 2.99
N ALA A 459 0.90 23.61 2.40
CA ALA A 459 1.51 23.00 1.22
C ALA A 459 2.89 22.49 1.56
N MET A 460 3.29 21.41 0.88
CA MET A 460 4.65 20.87 0.93
C MET A 460 5.16 20.73 -0.50
N VAL A 461 6.29 21.35 -0.79
CA VAL A 461 6.98 21.19 -2.06
C VAL A 461 8.02 20.08 -1.90
N VAL A 462 7.88 19.02 -2.71
CA VAL A 462 8.84 17.92 -2.73
C VAL A 462 9.77 18.13 -3.93
N ALA A 463 11.03 18.40 -3.64
CA ALA A 463 12.08 18.53 -4.65
C ALA A 463 12.78 17.19 -4.91
N ASP A 464 13.41 17.05 -6.07
CA ASP A 464 14.12 15.82 -6.48
C ASP A 464 15.53 15.69 -5.87
N SER A 465 16.03 16.75 -5.23
CA SER A 465 17.31 16.75 -4.53
C SER A 465 17.33 17.76 -3.39
N ARG A 466 18.25 17.56 -2.41
CA ARG A 466 18.48 18.52 -1.32
C ARG A 466 18.86 19.90 -1.87
N ALA A 467 19.71 19.93 -2.91
CA ALA A 467 20.13 21.19 -3.55
C ALA A 467 18.93 21.96 -4.13
N ASN A 468 17.99 21.25 -4.79
CA ASN A 468 16.79 21.87 -5.31
C ASN A 468 15.81 22.29 -4.22
N ALA A 469 15.70 21.52 -3.13
CA ALA A 469 14.88 21.92 -1.98
C ALA A 469 15.35 23.23 -1.33
N ILE A 470 16.66 23.53 -1.36
CA ILE A 470 17.21 24.78 -0.85
C ILE A 470 16.95 25.94 -1.83
N ARG A 471 16.86 25.64 -3.12
CA ARG A 471 16.65 26.67 -4.17
C ARG A 471 15.19 27.12 -4.29
N TYR A 472 14.22 26.27 -3.90
CA TYR A 472 12.79 26.61 -3.76
C TYR A 472 12.54 27.50 -2.54
#